data_51efa2b0bef920b52fdcf68276875fa2
#
_entry.id   51efa2b0bef920b52fdcf68276875fa2
#
_cell.length_a   1.000
_cell.length_b   1.000
_cell.length_c   1.000
_cell.angle_alpha   90.00
_cell.angle_beta   90.00
_cell.angle_gamma   90.00
#
_symmetry.space_group_name_H-M   'P 1'
#
loop_
_entity.id
_entity.type
_entity.pdbx_description
1 polymer ?
#
loop_
_entity_poly.entity_id
_entity_poly.type
_entity_poly.pdbx_seq_one_letter_code
_entity_poly.pdbx_strand_id
1 'polypeptide(L)'
;MGKITFLVTKGETTYDMSELVESATWSGRKGSPARTLSVSLIDDDGWKHARSGIDVTKGNHCVFYWEGAELFRGIIMQQKQSTKKTMTIKAYDVGIYLSNNKDSFCYKQKKASEIFKDCCDRFQIPYKDVADTGYVISELPKAKTTACDVILDALSLTFKATGIRHYVTSADGKLSLIKRKDSILQWVVETGRNLISYDYTCSIEKVKTRIKLLSKEDKVLAEKADTELEKTIGIMQDISTPDSNTEEANLTDMAESMLAEQKLPSKTLTIEGLGQANVISGVGLCIIIRPLGISNSYYVDEDTHTFKGNYHAMRLTLNMATDTERLSLIHISEPTRLQLIS
;
A
#
# COMPACT_ATOMS: atom_id res chain seq x y z
N MET A 1 4.38 -15.35 -24.42
CA MET A 1 5.70 -15.07 -23.84
C MET A 1 5.67 -13.66 -23.31
N GLY A 2 5.93 -13.46 -22.04
CA GLY A 2 5.90 -12.13 -21.41
C GLY A 2 6.87 -11.17 -22.11
N LYS A 3 6.38 -10.01 -22.52
CA LYS A 3 7.18 -9.00 -23.20
C LYS A 3 7.11 -7.68 -22.44
N ILE A 4 8.29 -7.16 -22.08
CA ILE A 4 8.44 -5.81 -21.55
C ILE A 4 8.40 -4.82 -22.70
N THR A 5 7.63 -3.73 -22.54
CA THR A 5 7.76 -2.52 -23.36
C THR A 5 7.97 -1.34 -22.43
N PHE A 6 9.04 -0.58 -22.68
CA PHE A 6 9.40 0.58 -21.88
C PHE A 6 9.66 1.77 -22.77
N LEU A 7 8.79 2.77 -22.65
CA LEU A 7 8.82 3.98 -23.48
C LEU A 7 9.21 5.18 -22.63
N VAL A 8 10.08 6.03 -23.16
CA VAL A 8 10.47 7.30 -22.52
C VAL A 8 10.18 8.44 -23.46
N THR A 9 9.46 9.45 -22.98
CA THR A 9 9.06 10.62 -23.79
C THR A 9 9.77 11.86 -23.29
N LYS A 10 10.46 12.56 -24.21
CA LYS A 10 11.08 13.87 -24.00
C LYS A 10 10.48 14.86 -24.98
N GLY A 11 9.77 15.86 -24.49
CA GLY A 11 9.01 16.78 -25.33
C GLY A 11 7.99 16.00 -26.21
N GLU A 12 8.10 16.12 -27.51
CA GLU A 12 7.22 15.43 -28.49
C GLU A 12 7.78 14.08 -28.95
N THR A 13 9.01 13.72 -28.58
CA THR A 13 9.67 12.50 -29.05
C THR A 13 9.55 11.39 -28.02
N THR A 14 9.08 10.22 -28.46
CA THR A 14 9.02 8.99 -27.66
C THR A 14 10.07 8.00 -28.15
N TYR A 15 10.87 7.50 -27.23
CA TYR A 15 11.92 6.50 -27.46
C TYR A 15 11.49 5.16 -26.88
N ASP A 16 11.63 4.09 -27.68
CA ASP A 16 11.47 2.72 -27.22
C ASP A 16 12.79 2.20 -26.63
N MET A 17 12.80 1.99 -25.33
CA MET A 17 13.96 1.52 -24.56
C MET A 17 13.86 0.04 -24.19
N SER A 18 12.89 -0.69 -24.72
CA SER A 18 12.52 -2.05 -24.31
C SER A 18 13.70 -3.03 -24.38
N GLU A 19 14.49 -2.95 -25.44
CA GLU A 19 15.65 -3.85 -25.68
C GLU A 19 16.81 -3.60 -24.70
N LEU A 20 16.84 -2.46 -24.03
CA LEU A 20 17.87 -2.11 -23.04
C LEU A 20 17.45 -2.50 -21.62
N VAL A 21 16.22 -2.93 -21.40
CA VAL A 21 15.73 -3.29 -20.06
C VAL A 21 16.32 -4.63 -19.64
N GLU A 22 17.19 -4.60 -18.62
CA GLU A 22 17.68 -5.80 -17.94
C GLU A 22 16.63 -6.34 -16.97
N SER A 23 16.04 -5.44 -16.19
CA SER A 23 14.97 -5.76 -15.24
C SER A 23 14.16 -4.51 -14.88
N ALA A 24 12.93 -4.73 -14.45
CA ALA A 24 12.09 -3.67 -13.90
C ALA A 24 11.44 -4.14 -12.59
N THR A 25 11.31 -3.21 -11.65
CA THR A 25 10.61 -3.42 -10.38
C THR A 25 9.52 -2.36 -10.23
N TRP A 26 8.29 -2.81 -10.11
CA TRP A 26 7.13 -1.96 -9.90
C TRP A 26 6.53 -2.24 -8.54
N SER A 27 6.37 -1.21 -7.70
CA SER A 27 5.97 -1.41 -6.31
C SER A 27 5.01 -0.34 -5.82
N GLY A 28 4.22 -0.72 -4.82
CA GLY A 28 3.32 0.15 -4.10
C GLY A 28 3.11 -0.31 -2.67
N ARG A 29 2.58 0.58 -1.84
CA ARG A 29 2.25 0.25 -0.45
C ARG A 29 1.05 1.06 0.03
N LYS A 30 0.32 0.51 0.97
CA LYS A 30 -0.75 1.19 1.69
C LYS A 30 -0.22 2.48 2.34
N GLY A 31 -1.00 3.54 2.27
CA GLY A 31 -0.61 4.85 2.83
C GLY A 31 0.41 5.63 2.00
N SER A 32 0.85 5.10 0.86
CA SER A 32 1.61 5.85 -0.14
C SER A 32 0.75 6.07 -1.37
N PRO A 33 0.45 7.31 -1.76
CA PRO A 33 -0.37 7.58 -2.93
C PRO A 33 0.38 7.30 -4.24
N ALA A 34 1.71 7.27 -4.20
CA ALA A 34 2.55 7.07 -5.38
C ALA A 34 3.07 5.62 -5.46
N ARG A 35 2.91 5.02 -6.62
CA ARG A 35 3.64 3.80 -6.98
C ARG A 35 4.99 4.16 -7.60
N THR A 36 5.94 3.26 -7.48
CA THR A 36 7.31 3.45 -7.95
C THR A 36 7.62 2.43 -9.04
N LEU A 37 8.25 2.88 -10.11
CA LEU A 37 8.89 2.02 -11.11
C LEU A 37 10.40 2.25 -11.07
N SER A 38 11.18 1.19 -10.87
CA SER A 38 12.63 1.19 -10.98
C SER A 38 13.03 0.29 -12.14
N VAL A 39 13.73 0.82 -13.13
CA VAL A 39 14.17 0.08 -14.32
C VAL A 39 15.69 0.08 -14.39
N SER A 40 16.29 -1.10 -14.47
CA SER A 40 17.70 -1.29 -14.77
C SER A 40 17.88 -1.42 -16.27
N LEU A 41 18.65 -0.49 -16.84
CA LEU A 41 18.99 -0.46 -18.27
C LEU A 41 20.44 -0.86 -18.45
N ILE A 42 20.73 -1.58 -19.52
CA ILE A 42 22.09 -1.88 -19.95
C ILE A 42 22.72 -0.58 -20.44
N ASP A 43 23.88 -0.22 -19.87
CA ASP A 43 24.66 0.97 -20.21
C ASP A 43 26.09 0.52 -20.54
N ASP A 44 26.32 0.16 -21.81
CA ASP A 44 27.55 -0.53 -22.21
C ASP A 44 28.78 0.39 -22.26
N ASP A 45 28.64 1.69 -22.52
CA ASP A 45 29.76 2.64 -22.62
C ASP A 45 29.54 3.99 -21.96
N GLY A 46 28.64 4.01 -20.97
CA GLY A 46 28.28 5.25 -20.27
C GLY A 46 27.75 6.28 -21.25
N TRP A 47 26.56 6.17 -21.68
CA TRP A 47 25.71 7.15 -22.45
C TRP A 47 26.43 8.27 -23.23
N LYS A 48 27.74 8.40 -23.07
CA LYS A 48 28.59 9.38 -23.78
C LYS A 48 28.70 9.08 -25.28
N HIS A 49 28.39 7.86 -25.66
CA HIS A 49 28.40 7.39 -27.04
C HIS A 49 27.02 6.87 -27.50
N ALA A 50 25.94 7.36 -26.86
CA ALA A 50 24.59 7.01 -27.28
C ALA A 50 24.45 7.28 -28.77
N ARG A 51 24.46 6.21 -29.55
CA ARG A 51 24.37 6.23 -31.02
C ARG A 51 23.09 6.89 -31.54
N SER A 52 22.15 7.18 -30.67
CA SER A 52 20.79 7.62 -31.02
C SER A 52 20.36 8.95 -30.42
N GLY A 53 21.20 9.61 -29.61
CA GLY A 53 20.78 10.83 -28.92
C GLY A 53 19.63 10.61 -27.92
N ILE A 54 19.40 9.37 -27.48
CA ILE A 54 18.38 9.02 -26.50
C ILE A 54 18.80 9.60 -25.15
N ASP A 55 17.99 10.49 -24.65
CA ASP A 55 18.21 11.16 -23.37
C ASP A 55 17.18 10.67 -22.34
N VAL A 56 17.60 9.76 -21.47
CA VAL A 56 16.80 9.30 -20.32
C VAL A 56 17.15 10.13 -19.11
N THR A 57 16.68 11.37 -19.10
CA THR A 57 16.96 12.30 -18.01
C THR A 57 15.80 12.42 -17.03
N LYS A 58 16.12 12.98 -15.87
CA LYS A 58 15.13 13.39 -14.87
C LYS A 58 14.19 14.43 -15.49
N GLY A 59 12.90 14.29 -15.20
CA GLY A 59 11.83 15.12 -15.77
C GLY A 59 11.16 14.54 -17.00
N ASN A 60 11.74 13.52 -17.65
CA ASN A 60 11.10 12.84 -18.75
C ASN A 60 9.95 11.95 -18.26
N HIS A 61 8.91 11.82 -19.08
CA HIS A 61 7.81 10.89 -18.82
C HIS A 61 8.18 9.48 -19.28
N CYS A 62 7.65 8.46 -18.59
CA CYS A 62 7.83 7.08 -19.00
C CYS A 62 6.54 6.28 -18.84
N VAL A 63 6.43 5.25 -19.66
CA VAL A 63 5.34 4.28 -19.63
C VAL A 63 5.91 2.87 -19.69
N PHE A 64 5.42 2.00 -18.83
CA PHE A 64 5.84 0.61 -18.75
C PHE A 64 4.65 -0.31 -19.01
N TYR A 65 4.84 -1.23 -19.94
CA TYR A 65 3.88 -2.26 -20.31
C TYR A 65 4.44 -3.64 -20.02
N TRP A 66 3.57 -4.53 -19.59
CA TRP A 66 3.81 -5.96 -19.53
C TRP A 66 2.75 -6.70 -20.35
N GLU A 67 3.19 -7.53 -21.31
CA GLU A 67 2.30 -8.25 -22.23
C GLU A 67 1.27 -7.36 -22.94
N GLY A 68 1.66 -6.13 -23.25
CA GLY A 68 0.82 -5.15 -23.92
C GLY A 68 -0.14 -4.37 -23.00
N ALA A 69 -0.25 -4.76 -21.73
CA ALA A 69 -1.02 -4.00 -20.73
C ALA A 69 -0.17 -2.91 -20.09
N GLU A 70 -0.66 -1.68 -20.06
CA GLU A 70 -0.02 -0.58 -19.32
C GLU A 70 -0.10 -0.85 -17.81
N LEU A 71 1.05 -0.96 -17.14
CA LEU A 71 1.13 -1.12 -15.70
C LEU A 71 1.53 0.15 -14.97
N PHE A 72 2.30 1.00 -15.63
CA PHE A 72 2.80 2.21 -14.99
C PHE A 72 2.96 3.34 -16.01
N ARG A 73 2.58 4.53 -15.58
CA ARG A 73 2.83 5.81 -16.27
C ARG A 73 3.27 6.84 -15.23
N GLY A 74 4.40 7.51 -15.48
CA GLY A 74 4.92 8.45 -14.50
C GLY A 74 6.06 9.31 -15.02
N ILE A 75 6.75 9.98 -14.08
CA ILE A 75 7.86 10.88 -14.33
C ILE A 75 9.15 10.30 -13.73
N ILE A 76 10.24 10.36 -14.47
CA ILE A 76 11.57 9.95 -14.02
C ILE A 76 12.11 11.02 -13.08
N MET A 77 12.34 10.67 -11.81
CA MET A 77 12.87 11.59 -10.80
C MET A 77 14.29 11.29 -10.39
N GLN A 78 14.75 10.05 -10.60
CA GLN A 78 16.11 9.67 -10.22
C GLN A 78 16.77 8.84 -11.32
N GLN A 79 18.03 9.09 -11.51
CA GLN A 79 18.93 8.33 -12.38
C GLN A 79 20.19 8.00 -11.59
N LYS A 80 20.57 6.73 -11.60
CA LYS A 80 21.79 6.23 -10.94
C LYS A 80 22.59 5.43 -11.94
N GLN A 81 23.82 5.83 -12.18
CA GLN A 81 24.80 5.09 -12.98
C GLN A 81 25.74 4.29 -12.08
N SER A 82 26.19 3.15 -12.58
CA SER A 82 27.08 2.24 -11.87
C SER A 82 28.25 1.85 -12.77
N THR A 83 29.40 1.55 -12.15
CA THR A 83 30.56 0.96 -12.83
C THR A 83 30.28 -0.44 -13.44
N LYS A 84 29.14 -1.03 -13.09
CA LYS A 84 28.68 -2.33 -13.60
C LYS A 84 28.04 -2.29 -15.00
N LYS A 85 28.24 -1.19 -15.75
CA LYS A 85 27.64 -0.97 -17.07
C LYS A 85 26.10 -1.04 -17.05
N THR A 86 25.51 -0.59 -15.95
CA THR A 86 24.05 -0.48 -15.79
C THR A 86 23.66 0.91 -15.33
N MET A 87 22.55 1.41 -15.84
CA MET A 87 21.89 2.60 -15.36
C MET A 87 20.54 2.22 -14.77
N THR A 88 20.29 2.62 -13.54
CA THR A 88 19.00 2.47 -12.90
C THR A 88 18.27 3.82 -12.92
N ILE A 89 17.06 3.81 -13.44
CA ILE A 89 16.13 4.95 -13.36
C ILE A 89 15.04 4.62 -12.36
N LYS A 90 14.56 5.64 -11.66
CA LYS A 90 13.43 5.54 -10.76
C LYS A 90 12.39 6.59 -11.12
N ALA A 91 11.19 6.13 -11.40
CA ALA A 91 10.05 6.94 -11.75
C ALA A 91 8.93 6.78 -10.73
N TYR A 92 8.11 7.81 -10.61
CA TYR A 92 6.92 7.83 -9.76
C TYR A 92 5.72 8.20 -10.60
N ASP A 93 4.59 7.61 -10.27
CA ASP A 93 3.32 7.99 -10.88
C ASP A 93 2.80 9.34 -10.36
N VAL A 94 1.64 9.73 -10.84
CA VAL A 94 1.00 11.03 -10.50
C VAL A 94 0.71 11.20 -9.02
N GLY A 95 0.65 10.13 -8.23
CA GLY A 95 0.49 10.19 -6.77
C GLY A 95 1.62 10.92 -6.04
N ILE A 96 2.81 11.02 -6.65
CA ILE A 96 3.95 11.72 -6.07
C ILE A 96 3.65 13.20 -5.79
N TYR A 97 2.78 13.81 -6.60
CA TYR A 97 2.43 15.21 -6.41
C TYR A 97 1.60 15.45 -5.14
N LEU A 98 0.81 14.46 -4.68
CA LEU A 98 0.15 14.56 -3.37
C LEU A 98 1.15 14.58 -2.21
N SER A 99 2.26 13.85 -2.32
CA SER A 99 3.29 13.77 -1.28
C SER A 99 4.23 14.97 -1.26
N ASN A 100 4.44 15.60 -2.42
CA ASN A 100 5.43 16.68 -2.55
C ASN A 100 4.83 18.09 -2.40
N ASN A 101 3.50 18.23 -2.47
CA ASN A 101 2.85 19.51 -2.32
C ASN A 101 2.32 19.70 -0.90
N LYS A 102 2.73 20.79 -0.26
CA LYS A 102 2.32 21.18 1.09
C LYS A 102 1.48 22.45 1.04
N ASP A 103 0.50 22.51 1.93
CA ASP A 103 -0.33 23.70 2.13
C ASP A 103 -0.92 23.69 3.55
N SER A 104 -1.71 24.72 3.87
CA SER A 104 -2.56 24.73 5.05
C SER A 104 -4.02 24.49 4.63
N PHE A 105 -4.61 23.47 5.21
CA PHE A 105 -5.95 23.02 4.90
C PHE A 105 -6.88 23.23 6.11
N CYS A 106 -8.10 23.65 5.85
CA CYS A 106 -9.14 23.73 6.88
C CYS A 106 -10.46 23.30 6.25
N TYR A 107 -10.83 22.05 6.51
CA TYR A 107 -12.08 21.49 6.02
C TYR A 107 -13.12 21.47 7.13
N LYS A 108 -14.35 21.88 6.82
CA LYS A 108 -15.50 21.82 7.71
C LYS A 108 -16.66 21.15 6.98
N GLN A 109 -17.34 20.22 7.67
CA GLN A 109 -18.50 19.51 7.13
C GLN A 109 -18.23 18.90 5.74
N LYS A 110 -17.07 18.20 5.57
CA LYS A 110 -16.65 17.60 4.31
C LYS A 110 -16.43 16.09 4.46
N LYS A 111 -16.77 15.35 3.41
CA LYS A 111 -16.41 13.92 3.27
C LYS A 111 -14.95 13.79 2.85
N ALA A 112 -14.30 12.66 3.19
CA ALA A 112 -12.94 12.38 2.74
C ALA A 112 -12.84 12.33 1.18
N SER A 113 -13.89 11.88 0.49
CA SER A 113 -13.97 11.92 -0.98
C SER A 113 -13.98 13.32 -1.57
N GLU A 114 -14.60 14.29 -0.88
CA GLU A 114 -14.59 15.70 -1.30
C GLU A 114 -13.23 16.35 -1.02
N ILE A 115 -12.60 16.00 0.11
CA ILE A 115 -11.23 16.45 0.47
C ILE A 115 -10.22 15.93 -0.55
N PHE A 116 -10.34 14.66 -0.98
CA PHE A 116 -9.50 14.09 -2.03
C PHE A 116 -9.61 14.88 -3.34
N LYS A 117 -10.83 15.18 -3.78
CA LYS A 117 -11.08 15.98 -5.00
C LYS A 117 -10.48 17.38 -4.88
N ASP A 118 -10.73 18.10 -3.78
CA ASP A 118 -10.17 19.44 -3.54
C ASP A 118 -8.64 19.44 -3.58
N CYS A 119 -7.99 18.46 -2.96
CA CYS A 119 -6.54 18.32 -3.01
C CYS A 119 -6.04 18.09 -4.45
N CYS A 120 -6.71 17.23 -5.22
CA CYS A 120 -6.35 16.98 -6.61
C CYS A 120 -6.57 18.23 -7.49
N ASP A 121 -7.70 18.91 -7.36
CA ASP A 121 -8.03 20.11 -8.13
C ASP A 121 -7.05 21.25 -7.81
N ARG A 122 -6.72 21.45 -6.52
CA ARG A 122 -5.78 22.48 -6.04
C ARG A 122 -4.40 22.36 -6.65
N PHE A 123 -3.91 21.15 -6.83
CA PHE A 123 -2.57 20.87 -7.39
C PHE A 123 -2.63 20.36 -8.83
N GLN A 124 -3.79 20.45 -9.50
CA GLN A 124 -4.00 20.05 -10.90
C GLN A 124 -3.59 18.59 -11.16
N ILE A 125 -3.86 17.72 -10.19
CA ILE A 125 -3.56 16.29 -10.29
C ILE A 125 -4.76 15.58 -10.93
N PRO A 126 -4.57 14.87 -12.08
CA PRO A 126 -5.68 14.21 -12.74
C PRO A 126 -6.20 13.04 -11.91
N TYR A 127 -7.52 12.92 -11.83
CA TYR A 127 -8.19 11.81 -11.16
C TYR A 127 -9.39 11.31 -11.99
N LYS A 128 -9.90 10.12 -11.67
CA LYS A 128 -11.06 9.54 -12.33
C LYS A 128 -12.09 9.05 -11.31
N ASP A 129 -12.08 7.81 -10.95
CA ASP A 129 -13.10 7.18 -10.10
C ASP A 129 -12.91 7.57 -8.63
N VAL A 130 -13.92 8.20 -8.01
CA VAL A 130 -13.88 8.62 -6.61
C VAL A 130 -15.07 8.02 -5.87
N ALA A 131 -14.82 6.97 -5.09
CA ALA A 131 -15.83 6.34 -4.25
C ALA A 131 -16.32 7.33 -3.18
N ASP A 132 -17.63 7.39 -2.98
CA ASP A 132 -18.20 8.16 -1.87
C ASP A 132 -17.85 7.51 -0.54
N THR A 133 -17.24 8.29 0.36
CA THR A 133 -16.82 7.83 1.69
C THR A 133 -17.92 7.88 2.75
N GLY A 134 -19.06 8.51 2.43
CA GLY A 134 -20.30 8.54 3.23
C GLY A 134 -20.22 9.38 4.50
N TYR A 135 -19.16 9.32 5.26
CA TYR A 135 -18.98 10.02 6.54
C TYR A 135 -18.60 11.48 6.36
N VAL A 136 -19.30 12.37 7.05
CA VAL A 136 -19.04 13.82 7.07
C VAL A 136 -18.17 14.17 8.27
N ILE A 137 -16.94 14.63 7.99
CA ILE A 137 -15.98 15.08 8.99
C ILE A 137 -16.38 16.48 9.44
N SER A 138 -16.58 16.68 10.74
CA SER A 138 -17.02 17.96 11.30
C SER A 138 -15.99 19.06 11.07
N GLU A 139 -14.74 18.82 11.38
CA GLU A 139 -13.63 19.75 11.18
C GLU A 139 -12.31 19.00 11.05
N LEU A 140 -11.45 19.46 10.12
CA LEU A 140 -10.11 18.93 9.89
C LEU A 140 -9.15 20.09 9.56
N PRO A 141 -8.61 20.77 10.59
CA PRO A 141 -7.57 21.77 10.40
C PRO A 141 -6.20 21.10 10.31
N LYS A 142 -5.42 21.42 9.29
CA LYS A 142 -4.06 20.94 9.07
C LYS A 142 -3.19 22.07 8.53
N ALA A 143 -2.17 22.44 9.25
CA ALA A 143 -1.24 23.50 8.87
C ALA A 143 0.07 22.93 8.34
N LYS A 144 0.54 23.47 7.21
CA LYS A 144 1.87 23.19 6.62
C LYS A 144 2.14 21.68 6.42
N THR A 145 1.12 20.94 6.01
CA THR A 145 1.17 19.48 5.79
C THR A 145 1.04 19.12 4.31
N THR A 146 1.37 17.88 3.94
CA THR A 146 1.19 17.43 2.56
C THR A 146 -0.27 17.16 2.23
N ALA A 147 -0.65 17.29 0.96
CA ALA A 147 -1.97 16.88 0.50
C ALA A 147 -2.24 15.40 0.77
N CYS A 148 -1.20 14.56 0.69
CA CYS A 148 -1.26 13.14 1.04
C CYS A 148 -1.68 12.94 2.51
N ASP A 149 -1.00 13.59 3.46
CA ASP A 149 -1.28 13.44 4.89
C ASP A 149 -2.70 13.85 5.24
N VAL A 150 -3.20 14.96 4.65
CA VAL A 150 -4.58 15.41 4.86
C VAL A 150 -5.59 14.39 4.38
N ILE A 151 -5.37 13.80 3.19
CA ILE A 151 -6.23 12.75 2.64
C ILE A 151 -6.21 11.51 3.54
N LEU A 152 -5.02 11.06 3.97
CA LEU A 152 -4.87 9.89 4.84
C LEU A 152 -5.54 10.10 6.20
N ASP A 153 -5.43 11.29 6.78
CA ASP A 153 -6.11 11.63 8.03
C ASP A 153 -7.64 11.63 7.86
N ALA A 154 -8.15 12.20 6.77
CA ALA A 154 -9.58 12.18 6.46
C ALA A 154 -10.11 10.75 6.26
N LEU A 155 -9.34 9.90 5.57
CA LEU A 155 -9.67 8.48 5.39
C LEU A 155 -9.59 7.70 6.72
N SER A 156 -8.64 8.04 7.60
CA SER A 156 -8.52 7.43 8.94
C SER A 156 -9.73 7.79 9.83
N LEU A 157 -10.15 9.05 9.83
CA LEU A 157 -11.36 9.49 10.54
C LEU A 157 -12.61 8.78 10.01
N THR A 158 -12.73 8.69 8.68
CA THR A 158 -13.81 7.95 8.02
C THR A 158 -13.83 6.48 8.44
N PHE A 159 -12.66 5.83 8.45
CA PHE A 159 -12.55 4.43 8.88
C PHE A 159 -12.96 4.24 10.35
N LYS A 160 -12.50 5.11 11.24
CA LYS A 160 -12.90 5.06 12.66
C LYS A 160 -14.41 5.17 12.85
N ALA A 161 -15.08 5.98 12.04
CA ALA A 161 -16.52 6.21 12.13
C ALA A 161 -17.36 5.12 11.44
N THR A 162 -16.87 4.54 10.33
CA THR A 162 -17.67 3.65 9.47
C THR A 162 -17.20 2.20 9.42
N GLY A 163 -15.97 1.92 9.87
CA GLY A 163 -15.31 0.62 9.69
C GLY A 163 -14.87 0.34 8.25
N ILE A 164 -15.12 1.26 7.31
CA ILE A 164 -14.86 1.06 5.88
C ILE A 164 -13.55 1.73 5.49
N ARG A 165 -12.60 0.96 4.94
CA ARG A 165 -11.32 1.48 4.45
C ARG A 165 -11.42 1.87 2.99
N HIS A 166 -10.72 2.96 2.67
CA HIS A 166 -10.56 3.45 1.31
C HIS A 166 -9.07 3.65 1.01
N TYR A 167 -8.69 3.59 -0.27
CA TYR A 167 -7.33 3.82 -0.74
C TYR A 167 -7.28 4.74 -1.93
N VAL A 168 -6.17 5.45 -2.03
CA VAL A 168 -5.76 6.11 -3.25
C VAL A 168 -4.95 5.12 -4.09
N THR A 169 -5.31 4.98 -5.35
CA THR A 169 -4.60 4.17 -6.34
C THR A 169 -4.38 4.98 -7.62
N SER A 170 -3.46 4.53 -8.47
CA SER A 170 -3.14 5.19 -9.73
C SER A 170 -3.20 4.19 -10.89
N ALA A 171 -3.87 4.58 -11.97
CA ALA A 171 -3.89 3.87 -13.23
C ALA A 171 -4.05 4.86 -14.39
N ASP A 172 -3.41 4.59 -15.54
CA ASP A 172 -3.46 5.41 -16.75
C ASP A 172 -3.08 6.89 -16.50
N GLY A 173 -2.16 7.13 -15.54
CA GLY A 173 -1.76 8.49 -15.16
C GLY A 173 -2.81 9.30 -14.40
N LYS A 174 -3.84 8.66 -13.83
CA LYS A 174 -4.91 9.29 -13.05
C LYS A 174 -5.04 8.62 -11.69
N LEU A 175 -5.36 9.42 -10.66
CA LEU A 175 -5.68 8.89 -9.33
C LEU A 175 -7.13 8.43 -9.26
N SER A 176 -7.37 7.47 -8.39
CA SER A 176 -8.72 7.04 -8.00
C SER A 176 -8.78 6.82 -6.49
N LEU A 177 -9.93 7.08 -5.90
CA LEU A 177 -10.23 6.71 -4.53
C LEU A 177 -11.18 5.51 -4.55
N ILE A 178 -10.71 4.36 -4.09
CA ILE A 178 -11.46 3.10 -4.15
C ILE A 178 -11.80 2.58 -2.75
N LYS A 179 -12.88 1.79 -2.67
CA LYS A 179 -13.31 1.13 -1.45
C LYS A 179 -12.65 -0.25 -1.33
N ARG A 180 -12.10 -0.57 -0.17
CA ARG A 180 -11.32 -1.79 0.06
C ARG A 180 -12.06 -3.08 -0.27
N LYS A 181 -13.26 -3.27 0.24
CA LYS A 181 -13.99 -4.53 0.06
C LYS A 181 -14.42 -4.79 -1.39
N ASP A 182 -14.48 -3.74 -2.22
CA ASP A 182 -14.85 -3.87 -3.62
C ASP A 182 -13.66 -4.31 -4.50
N SER A 183 -12.47 -4.42 -3.91
CA SER A 183 -11.21 -4.76 -4.58
C SER A 183 -10.73 -6.19 -4.26
N ILE A 184 -11.67 -7.15 -4.10
CA ILE A 184 -11.32 -8.55 -3.84
C ILE A 184 -11.16 -9.28 -5.16
N LEU A 185 -9.98 -9.87 -5.36
CA LEU A 185 -9.68 -10.64 -6.55
C LEU A 185 -10.06 -12.11 -6.39
N GLN A 186 -10.63 -12.70 -7.44
CA GLN A 186 -10.84 -14.14 -7.56
C GLN A 186 -9.52 -14.83 -7.93
N TRP A 187 -8.48 -14.62 -7.14
CA TRP A 187 -7.15 -15.18 -7.34
C TRP A 187 -6.69 -15.85 -6.05
N VAL A 188 -6.12 -17.05 -6.20
CA VAL A 188 -5.64 -17.85 -5.07
C VAL A 188 -4.14 -18.04 -5.20
N VAL A 189 -3.39 -17.68 -4.15
CA VAL A 189 -1.97 -18.05 -4.02
C VAL A 189 -1.87 -19.28 -3.13
N GLU A 190 -1.35 -20.37 -3.67
CA GLU A 190 -1.39 -21.68 -3.02
C GLU A 190 -0.03 -22.38 -3.07
N THR A 191 0.33 -23.02 -1.94
CA THR A 191 1.50 -23.90 -1.83
C THR A 191 1.44 -25.03 -2.86
N GLY A 192 2.54 -25.21 -3.61
CA GLY A 192 2.65 -26.25 -4.66
C GLY A 192 2.03 -25.87 -6.01
N ARG A 193 1.53 -24.64 -6.17
CA ARG A 193 1.00 -24.10 -7.45
C ARG A 193 1.77 -22.86 -7.91
N ASN A 194 1.48 -21.72 -7.31
CA ASN A 194 2.00 -20.41 -7.71
C ASN A 194 2.68 -19.65 -6.55
N LEU A 195 2.68 -20.20 -5.34
CA LEU A 195 3.48 -19.73 -4.23
C LEU A 195 4.92 -20.27 -4.38
N ILE A 196 5.91 -19.37 -4.38
CA ILE A 196 7.34 -19.68 -4.48
C ILE A 196 7.94 -19.82 -3.08
N SER A 197 7.73 -18.80 -2.24
CA SER A 197 8.21 -18.77 -0.86
C SER A 197 7.29 -17.99 0.04
N TYR A 198 7.44 -18.17 1.35
CA TYR A 198 6.78 -17.34 2.36
C TYR A 198 7.69 -17.11 3.56
N ASP A 199 7.54 -15.95 4.19
CA ASP A 199 8.13 -15.59 5.47
C ASP A 199 6.99 -15.26 6.44
N TYR A 200 6.81 -16.05 7.48
CA TYR A 200 5.83 -15.81 8.53
C TYR A 200 6.53 -15.48 9.84
N THR A 201 6.22 -14.31 10.38
CA THR A 201 6.73 -13.86 11.68
C THR A 201 5.58 -13.63 12.62
N CYS A 202 5.68 -14.22 13.81
CA CYS A 202 4.80 -13.91 14.95
C CYS A 202 5.69 -13.39 16.08
N SER A 203 5.48 -12.13 16.50
CA SER A 203 6.35 -11.48 17.50
C SER A 203 5.52 -10.89 18.63
N ILE A 204 6.04 -11.01 19.84
CA ILE A 204 5.51 -10.38 21.06
C ILE A 204 6.31 -9.14 21.47
N GLU A 205 7.32 -8.72 20.72
CA GLU A 205 8.20 -7.58 21.06
C GLU A 205 7.43 -6.27 21.32
N LYS A 206 6.32 -6.08 20.62
CA LYS A 206 5.48 -4.88 20.73
C LYS A 206 4.26 -5.08 21.63
N VAL A 207 4.07 -6.27 22.17
CA VAL A 207 2.95 -6.56 23.07
C VAL A 207 3.02 -5.67 24.30
N LYS A 208 1.85 -5.18 24.73
CA LYS A 208 1.70 -4.47 25.99
C LYS A 208 0.84 -5.29 26.93
N THR A 209 1.32 -5.41 28.17
CA THR A 209 0.61 -6.12 29.23
C THR A 209 -0.13 -5.17 30.16
N ARG A 210 0.17 -3.86 30.03
CA ARG A 210 -0.44 -2.80 30.84
C ARG A 210 -0.60 -1.53 30.04
N ILE A 211 -1.76 -0.89 30.16
CA ILE A 211 -2.06 0.43 29.61
C ILE A 211 -2.36 1.38 30.73
N LYS A 212 -1.72 2.53 30.71
CA LYS A 212 -1.97 3.63 31.66
C LYS A 212 -2.38 4.88 30.89
N LEU A 213 -3.52 5.45 31.26
CA LEU A 213 -3.97 6.74 30.74
C LEU A 213 -3.56 7.84 31.70
N LEU A 214 -2.86 8.84 31.21
CA LEU A 214 -2.41 9.98 31.97
C LEU A 214 -3.09 11.27 31.48
N SER A 215 -3.33 12.20 32.42
CA SER A 215 -3.69 13.58 32.08
C SER A 215 -2.48 14.32 31.49
N LYS A 216 -2.71 15.55 31.01
CA LYS A 216 -1.62 16.44 30.55
C LYS A 216 -0.65 16.83 31.67
N GLU A 217 -1.07 16.70 32.94
CA GLU A 217 -0.27 16.95 34.13
C GLU A 217 0.27 15.65 34.79
N ASP A 218 0.36 14.56 33.99
CA ASP A 218 0.88 13.26 34.40
C ASP A 218 0.11 12.56 35.53
N LYS A 219 -1.15 12.95 35.79
CA LYS A 219 -2.00 12.24 36.75
C LYS A 219 -2.60 11.00 36.12
N VAL A 220 -2.60 9.89 36.85
CA VAL A 220 -3.23 8.63 36.37
C VAL A 220 -4.74 8.80 36.34
N LEU A 221 -5.32 8.65 35.14
CA LEU A 221 -6.75 8.70 34.90
C LEU A 221 -7.38 7.31 34.92
N ALA A 222 -6.72 6.34 34.29
CA ALA A 222 -7.12 4.94 34.29
C ALA A 222 -5.90 4.04 34.07
N GLU A 223 -5.99 2.81 34.59
CA GLU A 223 -4.98 1.77 34.37
C GLU A 223 -5.66 0.42 34.19
N LYS A 224 -5.22 -0.34 33.17
CA LYS A 224 -5.64 -1.72 32.95
C LYS A 224 -4.43 -2.60 32.70
N ALA A 225 -4.42 -3.81 33.25
CA ALA A 225 -3.36 -4.79 33.11
C ALA A 225 -3.93 -6.18 32.85
N ASP A 226 -3.25 -6.97 32.07
CA ASP A 226 -3.48 -8.40 31.89
C ASP A 226 -2.50 -9.14 32.82
N THR A 227 -2.94 -9.43 34.06
CA THR A 227 -2.10 -10.01 35.10
C THR A 227 -1.58 -11.41 34.76
N GLU A 228 -2.29 -12.17 33.97
CA GLU A 228 -1.83 -13.51 33.53
C GLU A 228 -0.72 -13.38 32.48
N LEU A 229 -0.88 -12.43 31.57
CA LEU A 229 0.17 -12.14 30.59
C LEU A 229 1.41 -11.54 31.24
N GLU A 230 1.23 -10.67 32.26
CA GLU A 230 2.35 -10.13 33.06
C GLU A 230 3.16 -11.20 33.78
N LYS A 231 2.51 -12.25 34.29
CA LYS A 231 3.21 -13.41 34.89
C LYS A 231 4.03 -14.17 33.89
N THR A 232 3.61 -14.19 32.64
CA THR A 232 4.24 -14.99 31.58
C THR A 232 5.42 -14.27 30.92
N ILE A 233 5.25 -12.98 30.57
CA ILE A 233 6.23 -12.21 29.79
C ILE A 233 6.75 -10.96 30.50
N GLY A 234 6.29 -10.69 31.71
CA GLY A 234 6.66 -9.51 32.48
C GLY A 234 5.78 -8.28 32.19
N ILE A 235 6.09 -7.18 32.89
CA ILE A 235 5.37 -5.92 32.71
C ILE A 235 5.92 -5.16 31.51
N MET A 236 5.07 -4.95 30.51
CA MET A 236 5.33 -4.14 29.31
C MET A 236 4.25 -3.06 29.24
N GLN A 237 4.56 -1.90 29.81
CA GLN A 237 3.60 -0.80 29.95
C GLN A 237 3.64 0.14 28.75
N ASP A 238 2.47 0.61 28.33
CA ASP A 238 2.31 1.76 27.44
C ASP A 238 1.52 2.87 28.12
N ILE A 239 1.76 4.11 27.70
CA ILE A 239 1.12 5.30 28.25
C ILE A 239 0.43 6.05 27.11
N SER A 240 -0.80 6.48 27.34
CA SER A 240 -1.53 7.34 26.42
C SER A 240 -2.19 8.50 27.16
N THR A 241 -2.29 9.64 26.47
CA THR A 241 -3.01 10.80 27.00
C THR A 241 -4.30 10.96 26.19
N PRO A 242 -5.48 10.75 26.80
CA PRO A 242 -6.74 10.93 26.12
C PRO A 242 -7.00 12.41 25.79
N ASP A 243 -7.86 12.66 24.82
CA ASP A 243 -8.29 14.00 24.49
C ASP A 243 -9.03 14.64 25.70
N SER A 244 -8.85 15.94 25.88
CA SER A 244 -9.41 16.71 27.00
C SER A 244 -10.95 16.67 27.11
N ASN A 245 -11.63 16.20 26.07
CA ASN A 245 -13.08 16.06 25.99
C ASN A 245 -13.57 14.62 26.25
N THR A 246 -12.67 13.69 26.63
CA THR A 246 -13.06 12.32 26.95
C THR A 246 -13.72 12.30 28.34
N GLU A 247 -14.98 11.87 28.41
CA GLU A 247 -15.71 11.72 29.66
C GLU A 247 -15.02 10.69 30.57
N GLU A 248 -14.99 10.98 31.85
CA GLU A 248 -14.32 10.16 32.87
C GLU A 248 -14.87 8.72 32.91
N ALA A 249 -16.15 8.54 32.61
CA ALA A 249 -16.80 7.24 32.49
C ALA A 249 -16.24 6.35 31.37
N ASN A 250 -15.70 6.94 30.33
CA ASN A 250 -15.20 6.22 29.14
C ASN A 250 -13.70 5.89 29.21
N LEU A 251 -12.96 6.41 30.21
CA LEU A 251 -11.50 6.23 30.32
C LEU A 251 -11.12 4.78 30.62
N THR A 252 -11.88 4.10 31.44
CA THR A 252 -11.64 2.69 31.78
C THR A 252 -11.87 1.79 30.56
N ASP A 253 -12.95 2.01 29.82
CA ASP A 253 -13.27 1.27 28.58
C ASP A 253 -12.25 1.54 27.48
N MET A 254 -11.75 2.78 27.41
CA MET A 254 -10.67 3.15 26.49
C MET A 254 -9.38 2.38 26.83
N ALA A 255 -8.96 2.35 28.10
CA ALA A 255 -7.77 1.61 28.50
C ALA A 255 -7.92 0.11 28.25
N GLU A 256 -9.10 -0.46 28.48
CA GLU A 256 -9.41 -1.87 28.22
C GLU A 256 -9.37 -2.20 26.72
N SER A 257 -9.97 -1.36 25.89
CA SER A 257 -9.94 -1.51 24.43
C SER A 257 -8.51 -1.41 23.88
N MET A 258 -7.71 -0.46 24.36
CA MET A 258 -6.30 -0.32 23.99
C MET A 258 -5.49 -1.56 24.41
N LEU A 259 -5.70 -2.07 25.63
CA LEU A 259 -5.04 -3.28 26.10
C LEU A 259 -5.44 -4.50 25.26
N ALA A 260 -6.74 -4.65 24.95
CA ALA A 260 -7.23 -5.75 24.13
C ALA A 260 -6.59 -5.77 22.75
N GLU A 261 -6.32 -4.62 22.15
CA GLU A 261 -5.63 -4.49 20.87
C GLU A 261 -4.12 -4.74 21.00
N GLN A 262 -3.47 -4.11 21.99
CA GLN A 262 -2.01 -4.11 22.12
C GLN A 262 -1.43 -5.37 22.77
N LYS A 263 -2.23 -6.20 23.44
CA LYS A 263 -1.79 -7.49 23.99
C LYS A 263 -1.66 -8.61 22.97
N LEU A 264 -2.11 -8.38 21.73
CA LEU A 264 -2.03 -9.38 20.69
C LEU A 264 -0.64 -9.40 20.04
N PRO A 265 -0.08 -10.60 19.78
CA PRO A 265 1.15 -10.73 19.02
C PRO A 265 1.01 -10.08 17.63
N SER A 266 2.04 -9.37 17.20
CA SER A 266 2.11 -8.88 15.84
C SER A 266 2.41 -10.05 14.89
N LYS A 267 1.63 -10.14 13.81
CA LYS A 267 1.80 -11.18 12.78
C LYS A 267 2.09 -10.50 11.45
N THR A 268 3.13 -10.94 10.79
CA THR A 268 3.50 -10.48 9.45
C THR A 268 3.65 -11.71 8.55
N LEU A 269 2.99 -11.68 7.41
CA LEU A 269 3.12 -12.70 6.38
C LEU A 269 3.54 -12.01 5.08
N THR A 270 4.74 -12.32 4.63
CA THR A 270 5.24 -11.93 3.32
C THR A 270 5.30 -13.18 2.44
N ILE A 271 4.80 -13.07 1.24
CA ILE A 271 4.81 -14.18 0.26
C ILE A 271 5.48 -13.74 -1.02
N GLU A 272 6.11 -14.68 -1.70
CA GLU A 272 6.60 -14.54 -3.05
C GLU A 272 5.90 -15.56 -3.94
N GLY A 273 5.43 -15.13 -5.10
CA GLY A 273 4.65 -15.98 -6.00
C GLY A 273 4.85 -15.59 -7.45
N LEU A 274 4.28 -16.42 -8.35
CA LEU A 274 4.20 -16.08 -9.76
C LEU A 274 3.40 -14.79 -9.94
N GLY A 275 3.92 -13.89 -10.79
CA GLY A 275 3.40 -12.54 -10.92
C GLY A 275 2.01 -12.50 -11.55
N GLN A 276 1.15 -11.70 -10.95
CA GLN A 276 -0.18 -11.35 -11.43
C GLN A 276 -0.33 -9.83 -11.32
N ALA A 277 -0.39 -9.15 -12.45
CA ALA A 277 -0.24 -7.69 -12.52
C ALA A 277 -1.34 -6.89 -11.79
N ASN A 278 -2.52 -7.46 -11.60
CA ASN A 278 -3.62 -6.82 -10.88
C ASN A 278 -3.59 -7.06 -9.34
N VAL A 279 -2.61 -7.82 -8.84
CA VAL A 279 -2.43 -8.05 -7.39
C VAL A 279 -1.55 -6.93 -6.82
N ILE A 280 -2.16 -5.83 -6.46
CA ILE A 280 -1.48 -4.63 -5.95
C ILE A 280 -1.93 -4.30 -4.52
N SER A 281 -1.21 -3.42 -3.85
CA SER A 281 -1.60 -2.91 -2.52
C SER A 281 -3.02 -2.32 -2.54
N GLY A 282 -3.82 -2.72 -1.56
CA GLY A 282 -5.24 -2.37 -1.46
C GLY A 282 -6.20 -3.46 -1.90
N VAL A 283 -5.80 -4.42 -2.74
CA VAL A 283 -6.67 -5.53 -3.13
C VAL A 283 -6.62 -6.68 -2.13
N GLY A 284 -7.69 -7.46 -2.07
CA GLY A 284 -7.77 -8.70 -1.31
C GLY A 284 -7.59 -9.93 -2.20
N LEU A 285 -6.99 -10.99 -1.67
CA LEU A 285 -6.87 -12.29 -2.35
C LEU A 285 -6.85 -13.45 -1.35
N CYS A 286 -7.20 -14.65 -1.83
CA CYS A 286 -7.15 -15.86 -1.02
C CYS A 286 -5.73 -16.43 -0.97
N ILE A 287 -5.28 -16.79 0.24
CA ILE A 287 -3.95 -17.37 0.49
C ILE A 287 -4.11 -18.74 1.14
N ILE A 288 -3.48 -19.76 0.57
CA ILE A 288 -3.46 -21.12 1.09
C ILE A 288 -2.01 -21.55 1.31
N ILE A 289 -1.61 -21.60 2.58
CA ILE A 289 -0.28 -22.07 2.99
C ILE A 289 -0.47 -23.28 3.90
N ARG A 290 -0.47 -24.48 3.32
CA ARG A 290 -0.78 -25.74 4.01
C ARG A 290 0.13 -25.99 5.21
N PRO A 291 1.49 -25.78 5.16
CA PRO A 291 2.35 -26.00 6.30
C PRO A 291 2.04 -25.12 7.52
N LEU A 292 1.42 -23.96 7.32
CA LEU A 292 1.02 -23.04 8.39
C LEU A 292 -0.47 -23.20 8.79
N GLY A 293 -1.23 -24.08 8.13
CA GLY A 293 -2.66 -24.18 8.33
C GLY A 293 -3.44 -22.92 7.90
N ILE A 294 -2.85 -22.08 7.06
CA ILE A 294 -3.49 -20.85 6.58
C ILE A 294 -4.32 -21.16 5.35
N SER A 295 -5.62 -20.85 5.42
CA SER A 295 -6.55 -20.86 4.29
C SER A 295 -7.55 -19.73 4.51
N ASN A 296 -7.19 -18.51 4.07
CA ASN A 296 -7.99 -17.33 4.34
C ASN A 296 -7.74 -16.24 3.29
N SER A 297 -8.62 -15.25 3.25
CA SER A 297 -8.42 -14.05 2.42
C SER A 297 -7.76 -12.94 3.22
N TYR A 298 -6.77 -12.31 2.61
CA TYR A 298 -6.00 -11.20 3.18
C TYR A 298 -5.92 -10.06 2.20
N TYR A 299 -5.82 -8.84 2.72
CA TYR A 299 -5.51 -7.67 1.91
C TYR A 299 -3.99 -7.49 1.79
N VAL A 300 -3.57 -7.02 0.62
CA VAL A 300 -2.18 -6.66 0.35
C VAL A 300 -1.89 -5.28 0.91
N ASP A 301 -0.95 -5.17 1.84
CA ASP A 301 -0.47 -3.89 2.36
C ASP A 301 0.69 -3.33 1.54
N GLU A 302 1.59 -4.21 1.05
CA GLU A 302 2.70 -3.83 0.15
C GLU A 302 2.84 -4.86 -0.96
N ASP A 303 3.14 -4.39 -2.15
CA ASP A 303 3.43 -5.22 -3.31
C ASP A 303 4.71 -4.77 -4.01
N THR A 304 5.43 -5.74 -4.53
CA THR A 304 6.59 -5.53 -5.39
C THR A 304 6.54 -6.57 -6.51
N HIS A 305 6.45 -6.08 -7.74
CA HIS A 305 6.48 -6.89 -8.95
C HIS A 305 7.85 -6.76 -9.60
N THR A 306 8.48 -7.88 -9.91
CA THR A 306 9.78 -7.94 -10.59
C THR A 306 9.60 -8.57 -11.96
N PHE A 307 10.07 -7.88 -12.97
CA PHE A 307 10.04 -8.30 -14.37
C PHE A 307 11.47 -8.47 -14.89
N LYS A 308 11.79 -9.62 -15.45
CA LYS A 308 13.10 -9.90 -16.04
C LYS A 308 12.94 -10.84 -17.23
N GLY A 309 13.23 -10.36 -18.45
CA GLY A 309 12.96 -11.11 -19.66
C GLY A 309 11.46 -11.48 -19.75
N ASN A 310 11.18 -12.77 -19.76
CA ASN A 310 9.80 -13.31 -19.80
C ASN A 310 9.25 -13.70 -18.42
N TYR A 311 9.99 -13.40 -17.35
CA TYR A 311 9.62 -13.78 -16.00
C TYR A 311 9.01 -12.62 -15.24
N HIS A 312 7.89 -12.89 -14.58
CA HIS A 312 7.22 -11.96 -13.69
C HIS A 312 6.97 -12.66 -12.35
N ALA A 313 7.53 -12.10 -11.28
CA ALA A 313 7.28 -12.51 -9.90
C ALA A 313 6.65 -11.37 -9.12
N MET A 314 5.94 -11.71 -8.06
CA MET A 314 5.40 -10.74 -7.11
C MET A 314 5.79 -11.13 -5.69
N ARG A 315 6.15 -10.12 -4.88
CA ARG A 315 6.34 -10.23 -3.44
C ARG A 315 5.28 -9.36 -2.76
N LEU A 316 4.53 -9.94 -1.83
CA LEU A 316 3.40 -9.30 -1.18
C LEU A 316 3.57 -9.34 0.34
N THR A 317 3.37 -8.22 1.01
CA THR A 317 3.18 -8.16 2.47
C THR A 317 1.69 -8.10 2.75
N LEU A 318 1.18 -9.06 3.52
CA LEU A 318 -0.23 -9.25 3.77
C LEU A 318 -0.64 -8.67 5.13
N ASN A 319 -1.82 -8.06 5.16
CA ASN A 319 -2.43 -7.59 6.39
C ASN A 319 -3.03 -8.77 7.15
N MET A 320 -2.37 -9.17 8.23
CA MET A 320 -2.83 -10.25 9.11
C MET A 320 -3.57 -9.75 10.34
N ALA A 321 -3.73 -8.43 10.50
CA ALA A 321 -4.58 -7.89 11.55
C ALA A 321 -6.02 -8.37 11.31
N THR A 322 -6.66 -8.82 12.38
CA THR A 322 -8.11 -9.08 12.38
C THR A 322 -8.83 -7.74 12.30
N ASP A 323 -8.88 -7.15 11.09
CA ASP A 323 -9.90 -6.15 10.83
C ASP A 323 -11.24 -6.84 11.09
N THR A 324 -12.12 -6.21 11.85
CA THR A 324 -13.49 -6.68 12.13
C THR A 324 -14.32 -6.95 10.86
N GLU A 325 -13.84 -6.52 9.70
CA GLU A 325 -14.22 -7.04 8.40
C GLU A 325 -13.54 -8.41 8.18
N ARG A 326 -14.03 -9.45 8.84
CA ARG A 326 -13.83 -10.80 8.31
C ARG A 326 -14.39 -10.76 6.89
N LEU A 327 -13.50 -10.91 5.89
CA LEU A 327 -13.95 -11.27 4.56
C LEU A 327 -14.78 -12.54 4.75
N SER A 328 -16.11 -12.40 4.77
CA SER A 328 -16.99 -13.54 4.72
C SER A 328 -16.50 -14.35 3.53
N LEU A 329 -16.15 -15.60 3.75
CA LEU A 329 -15.83 -16.54 2.70
C LEU A 329 -16.97 -16.44 1.69
N ILE A 330 -16.79 -15.64 0.65
CA ILE A 330 -17.61 -15.77 -0.54
C ILE A 330 -17.32 -17.20 -0.95
N HIS A 331 -18.34 -18.05 -0.92
CA HIS A 331 -18.25 -19.40 -1.41
C HIS A 331 -17.57 -19.36 -2.77
N ILE A 332 -16.26 -19.60 -2.79
CA ILE A 332 -15.59 -20.02 -4.00
C ILE A 332 -16.12 -21.44 -4.20
N SER A 333 -17.21 -21.55 -4.96
CA SER A 333 -17.64 -22.83 -5.47
C SER A 333 -16.40 -23.50 -6.06
N GLU A 334 -16.11 -24.71 -5.58
CA GLU A 334 -14.98 -25.50 -6.09
C GLU A 334 -14.93 -25.40 -7.61
N PRO A 335 -13.75 -25.11 -8.20
CA PRO A 335 -13.63 -25.15 -9.65
C PRO A 335 -14.06 -26.55 -10.08
N THR A 336 -15.13 -26.60 -10.84
CA THR A 336 -15.70 -27.79 -11.45
C THR A 336 -14.55 -28.68 -11.92
N ARG A 337 -14.42 -29.87 -11.34
CA ARG A 337 -13.50 -30.93 -11.81
C ARG A 337 -13.73 -31.06 -13.32
N LEU A 338 -12.76 -30.63 -14.10
CA LEU A 338 -12.68 -31.03 -15.49
C LEU A 338 -12.67 -32.56 -15.51
N GLN A 339 -13.79 -33.16 -15.90
CA GLN A 339 -13.85 -34.57 -16.23
C GLN A 339 -12.89 -34.78 -17.39
N LEU A 340 -11.83 -35.52 -17.12
CA LEU A 340 -11.02 -36.16 -18.14
C LEU A 340 -11.96 -37.14 -18.85
N ILE A 341 -12.35 -36.78 -20.08
CA ILE A 341 -12.91 -37.74 -21.01
C ILE A 341 -11.76 -38.51 -21.60
N SER A 342 -11.76 -39.78 -21.35
CA SER A 342 -10.91 -40.82 -21.91
C SER A 342 -10.93 -40.83 -23.43
#